data_cadb159c170c402f1b474c72c7cfb29b
#
_entry.id   cadb159c170c402f1b474c72c7cfb29b
#
_cell.length_a   1.000
_cell.length_b   1.000
_cell.length_c   1.000
_cell.angle_alpha   90.00
_cell.angle_beta   90.00
_cell.angle_gamma   90.00
#
_symmetry.space_group_name_H-M   'P 1'
#
loop_
_entity.id
_entity.type
_entity.pdbx_description
1 polymer ?
#
loop_
_entity_poly.entity_id
_entity_poly.type
_entity_poly.pdbx_seq_one_letter_code
_entity_poly.pdbx_strand_id
1 'polypeptide(L)'
;MKSNEIKGDNRYTSMESLVRGIFMELITSKVLDVCSGIGRLMLENGAETYRVEDTVYRVAVNYGMQGVSVFSVPTALIITVQDQTGQEYTRLHRVTELKSNLGIVSEANTLSRKIAAHELSPNDALNEIDILNRKEPTYSPVEEILAAGLICAFFTILFLGSFADLIAAGILGAVGYAVFLYSLKVINIRFFSELIASFAIAWLAVFLRFLGIGDDINIIILSSVMTLVPGKAITNGIRDLMASHFISGVSVLADALLTAGAIGVGVATVFSII
;
A
#
# COMPACT_ATOMS: atom_id res chain seq x y z
N MET A 1 -26.75 70.53 -21.35
CA MET A 1 -27.14 69.45 -20.44
C MET A 1 -26.27 68.23 -20.74
N LYS A 2 -25.21 68.02 -19.96
CA LYS A 2 -24.33 66.85 -20.05
C LYS A 2 -24.82 65.85 -19.00
N SER A 3 -25.23 64.66 -19.48
CA SER A 3 -25.62 63.56 -18.61
C SER A 3 -24.39 62.98 -17.89
N ASN A 4 -24.45 62.99 -16.57
CA ASN A 4 -23.54 62.21 -15.73
C ASN A 4 -23.92 60.73 -15.86
N GLU A 5 -23.23 59.96 -16.70
CA GLU A 5 -23.27 58.53 -16.66
C GLU A 5 -22.50 58.02 -15.44
N ILE A 6 -23.17 57.19 -14.68
CA ILE A 6 -22.84 56.66 -13.37
C ILE A 6 -21.62 55.74 -13.50
N LYS A 7 -20.47 56.16 -12.96
CA LYS A 7 -19.29 55.31 -12.70
C LYS A 7 -19.53 54.42 -11.46
N GLY A 8 -20.61 53.61 -11.48
CA GLY A 8 -20.98 52.74 -10.37
C GLY A 8 -20.62 51.26 -10.52
N ASP A 9 -20.25 50.83 -11.75
CA ASP A 9 -20.36 49.41 -12.10
C ASP A 9 -19.03 48.61 -12.01
N ASN A 10 -17.89 49.26 -11.87
CA ASN A 10 -16.59 48.59 -12.00
C ASN A 10 -16.04 48.00 -10.67
N ARG A 11 -16.56 48.40 -9.50
CA ARG A 11 -16.10 47.86 -8.21
C ARG A 11 -16.89 46.63 -7.77
N TYR A 12 -18.14 46.56 -8.09
CA TYR A 12 -18.99 45.39 -7.76
C TYR A 12 -18.58 44.18 -8.60
N THR A 13 -18.35 44.36 -9.90
CA THR A 13 -17.85 43.32 -10.81
C THR A 13 -16.47 42.80 -10.40
N SER A 14 -15.58 43.65 -9.89
CA SER A 14 -14.26 43.23 -9.43
C SER A 14 -14.32 42.45 -8.10
N MET A 15 -15.25 42.78 -7.22
CA MET A 15 -15.44 42.11 -5.94
C MET A 15 -16.13 40.75 -6.12
N GLU A 16 -17.10 40.65 -7.00
CA GLU A 16 -17.72 39.37 -7.36
C GLU A 16 -16.73 38.39 -8.03
N SER A 17 -15.91 38.88 -8.95
CA SER A 17 -14.86 38.05 -9.59
C SER A 17 -13.82 37.57 -8.59
N LEU A 18 -13.42 38.40 -7.62
CA LEU A 18 -12.48 38.04 -6.54
C LEU A 18 -13.09 36.99 -5.62
N VAL A 19 -14.33 37.18 -5.16
CA VAL A 19 -15.04 36.23 -4.30
C VAL A 19 -15.22 34.89 -5.01
N ARG A 20 -15.58 34.91 -6.30
CA ARG A 20 -15.72 33.72 -7.14
C ARG A 20 -14.39 33.00 -7.31
N GLY A 21 -13.28 33.73 -7.51
CA GLY A 21 -11.93 33.16 -7.58
C GLY A 21 -11.53 32.44 -6.29
N ILE A 22 -11.69 33.11 -5.14
CA ILE A 22 -11.39 32.53 -3.82
C ILE A 22 -12.26 31.29 -3.54
N PHE A 23 -13.54 31.33 -3.91
CA PHE A 23 -14.44 30.19 -3.73
C PHE A 23 -14.05 28.98 -4.61
N MET A 24 -13.67 29.24 -5.86
CA MET A 24 -13.17 28.19 -6.76
C MET A 24 -11.86 27.58 -6.27
N GLU A 25 -10.90 28.39 -5.82
CA GLU A 25 -9.65 27.94 -5.23
C GLU A 25 -9.90 27.03 -4.02
N LEU A 26 -10.84 27.41 -3.13
CA LEU A 26 -11.20 26.62 -1.95
C LEU A 26 -11.81 25.26 -2.34
N ILE A 27 -12.68 25.22 -3.35
CA ILE A 27 -13.28 23.97 -3.84
C ILE A 27 -12.19 23.11 -4.47
N THR A 28 -11.35 23.66 -5.34
CA THR A 28 -10.27 22.93 -6.00
C THR A 28 -9.28 22.36 -4.99
N SER A 29 -8.94 23.13 -3.95
CA SER A 29 -8.10 22.64 -2.85
C SER A 29 -8.72 21.44 -2.14
N LYS A 30 -10.03 21.49 -1.82
CA LYS A 30 -10.74 20.37 -1.19
C LYS A 30 -10.78 19.13 -2.10
N VAL A 31 -11.03 19.31 -3.39
CA VAL A 31 -11.00 18.20 -4.35
C VAL A 31 -9.61 17.56 -4.40
N LEU A 32 -8.55 18.37 -4.42
CA LEU A 32 -7.18 17.86 -4.35
C LEU A 32 -6.88 17.13 -3.03
N ASP A 33 -7.47 17.58 -1.91
CA ASP A 33 -7.36 16.88 -0.63
C ASP A 33 -8.03 15.50 -0.70
N VAL A 34 -9.23 15.40 -1.30
CA VAL A 34 -9.91 14.11 -1.53
C VAL A 34 -9.07 13.20 -2.42
N CYS A 35 -8.60 13.71 -3.57
CA CYS A 35 -7.76 12.97 -4.51
C CYS A 35 -6.49 12.44 -3.85
N SER A 36 -5.80 13.32 -3.11
CA SER A 36 -4.59 12.96 -2.35
C SER A 36 -4.88 11.93 -1.27
N GLY A 37 -5.99 12.08 -0.54
CA GLY A 37 -6.40 11.17 0.52
C GLY A 37 -6.70 9.76 0.00
N ILE A 38 -7.50 9.65 -1.06
CA ILE A 38 -7.81 8.35 -1.69
C ILE A 38 -6.54 7.71 -2.27
N GLY A 39 -5.77 8.48 -3.04
CA GLY A 39 -4.54 7.97 -3.65
C GLY A 39 -3.52 7.51 -2.61
N ARG A 40 -3.35 8.25 -1.52
CA ARG A 40 -2.52 7.89 -0.38
C ARG A 40 -2.99 6.60 0.27
N LEU A 41 -4.29 6.50 0.63
CA LEU A 41 -4.86 5.28 1.22
C LEU A 41 -4.58 4.06 0.36
N MET A 42 -4.73 4.18 -0.96
CA MET A 42 -4.47 3.07 -1.87
C MET A 42 -2.99 2.71 -1.94
N LEU A 43 -2.07 3.69 -2.08
CA LEU A 43 -0.62 3.46 -2.15
C LEU A 43 -0.08 2.86 -0.84
N GLU A 44 -0.40 3.48 0.30
CA GLU A 44 0.06 3.02 1.61
C GLU A 44 -0.37 1.57 1.92
N ASN A 45 -1.52 1.14 1.38
CA ASN A 45 -2.06 -0.20 1.61
C ASN A 45 -1.77 -1.19 0.47
N GLY A 46 -0.91 -0.82 -0.47
CA GLY A 46 -0.30 -1.70 -1.47
C GLY A 46 -1.19 -2.00 -2.66
N ALA A 47 -1.96 -1.01 -3.13
CA ALA A 47 -2.59 -1.06 -4.45
C ALA A 47 -1.54 -0.97 -5.57
N GLU A 48 -1.90 -1.49 -6.73
CA GLU A 48 -1.10 -1.33 -7.94
C GLU A 48 -1.10 0.13 -8.40
N THR A 49 0.05 0.62 -8.86
CA THR A 49 0.26 2.03 -9.25
C THR A 49 -0.75 2.51 -10.29
N TYR A 50 -0.98 1.73 -11.35
CA TYR A 50 -1.95 2.10 -12.40
C TYR A 50 -3.39 2.26 -11.87
N ARG A 51 -3.78 1.47 -10.85
CA ARG A 51 -5.11 1.57 -10.23
C ARG A 51 -5.25 2.83 -9.39
N VAL A 52 -4.18 3.23 -8.73
CA VAL A 52 -4.15 4.50 -7.98
C VAL A 52 -4.36 5.66 -8.92
N GLU A 53 -3.60 5.71 -10.02
CA GLU A 53 -3.70 6.78 -11.02
C GLU A 53 -5.10 6.85 -11.65
N ASP A 54 -5.64 5.72 -12.10
CA ASP A 54 -6.98 5.65 -12.69
C ASP A 54 -8.07 6.09 -11.68
N THR A 55 -7.96 5.65 -10.41
CA THR A 55 -8.94 6.00 -9.37
C THR A 55 -8.89 7.49 -9.06
N VAL A 56 -7.72 8.06 -8.86
CA VAL A 56 -7.53 9.49 -8.58
C VAL A 56 -7.98 10.34 -9.76
N TYR A 57 -7.64 9.95 -10.98
CA TYR A 57 -8.09 10.61 -12.21
C TYR A 57 -9.63 10.69 -12.26
N ARG A 58 -10.31 9.56 -12.06
CA ARG A 58 -11.78 9.49 -12.08
C ARG A 58 -12.40 10.36 -11.00
N VAL A 59 -11.85 10.35 -9.79
CA VAL A 59 -12.35 11.19 -8.68
C VAL A 59 -12.25 12.66 -9.04
N ALA A 60 -11.11 13.12 -9.57
CA ALA A 60 -10.91 14.51 -9.96
C ALA A 60 -11.89 14.94 -11.07
N VAL A 61 -12.05 14.11 -12.12
CA VAL A 61 -12.96 14.38 -13.24
C VAL A 61 -14.42 14.42 -12.77
N ASN A 62 -14.83 13.52 -11.87
CA ASN A 62 -16.20 13.51 -11.34
C ASN A 62 -16.53 14.74 -10.49
N TYR A 63 -15.54 15.37 -9.87
CA TYR A 63 -15.69 16.67 -9.20
C TYR A 63 -15.53 17.88 -10.14
N GLY A 64 -15.49 17.65 -11.48
CA GLY A 64 -15.46 18.71 -12.50
C GLY A 64 -14.11 19.33 -12.76
N MET A 65 -13.02 18.71 -12.32
CA MET A 65 -11.66 19.15 -12.64
C MET A 65 -11.31 18.82 -14.09
N GLN A 66 -10.52 19.69 -14.71
CA GLN A 66 -10.02 19.56 -16.08
C GLN A 66 -8.50 19.35 -16.06
N GLY A 67 -7.90 19.00 -17.19
CA GLY A 67 -6.44 18.87 -17.33
C GLY A 67 -5.81 17.93 -16.30
N VAL A 68 -6.55 16.91 -15.84
CA VAL A 68 -6.12 16.02 -14.77
C VAL A 68 -4.93 15.19 -15.23
N SER A 69 -3.83 15.28 -14.47
CA SER A 69 -2.64 14.46 -14.64
C SER A 69 -2.26 13.87 -13.29
N VAL A 70 -2.07 12.55 -13.25
CA VAL A 70 -1.71 11.83 -12.02
C VAL A 70 -0.46 11.02 -12.31
N PHE A 71 0.53 11.15 -11.44
CA PHE A 71 1.74 10.36 -11.48
C PHE A 71 1.98 9.76 -10.10
N SER A 72 2.11 8.46 -10.02
CA SER A 72 2.36 7.76 -8.78
C SER A 72 3.55 6.82 -8.86
N VAL A 73 4.27 6.76 -7.76
CA VAL A 73 5.31 5.77 -7.46
C VAL A 73 5.09 5.29 -6.03
N PRO A 74 5.67 4.17 -5.57
CA PRO A 74 5.41 3.66 -4.23
C PRO A 74 5.62 4.68 -3.10
N THR A 75 6.51 5.66 -3.30
CA THR A 75 6.89 6.65 -2.28
C THR A 75 6.34 8.06 -2.50
N ALA A 76 5.59 8.29 -3.59
CA ALA A 76 5.05 9.62 -3.91
C ALA A 76 3.84 9.55 -4.83
N LEU A 77 2.95 10.51 -4.65
CA LEU A 77 1.81 10.78 -5.51
C LEU A 77 1.82 12.26 -5.90
N ILE A 78 1.79 12.55 -7.19
CA ILE A 78 1.72 13.89 -7.75
C ILE A 78 0.41 14.00 -8.51
N ILE A 79 -0.37 15.02 -8.21
CA ILE A 79 -1.66 15.26 -8.86
C ILE A 79 -1.66 16.71 -9.36
N THR A 80 -1.91 16.89 -10.64
CA THR A 80 -2.14 18.20 -11.25
C THR A 80 -3.56 18.25 -11.79
N VAL A 81 -4.28 19.32 -11.52
CA VAL A 81 -5.63 19.57 -12.05
C VAL A 81 -5.75 21.01 -12.49
N GLN A 82 -6.65 21.28 -13.42
CA GLN A 82 -7.08 22.61 -13.79
C GLN A 82 -8.50 22.85 -13.28
N ASP A 83 -8.74 24.02 -12.73
CA ASP A 83 -10.10 24.45 -12.38
C ASP A 83 -10.87 24.93 -13.64
N GLN A 84 -12.12 25.31 -13.45
CA GLN A 84 -12.97 25.83 -14.53
C GLN A 84 -12.49 27.16 -15.14
N THR A 85 -11.55 27.86 -14.47
CA THR A 85 -10.93 29.09 -14.96
C THR A 85 -9.67 28.85 -15.79
N GLY A 86 -9.19 27.59 -15.83
CA GLY A 86 -7.94 27.17 -16.45
C GLY A 86 -6.71 27.34 -15.57
N GLN A 87 -6.88 27.69 -14.28
CA GLN A 87 -5.80 27.79 -13.31
C GLN A 87 -5.34 26.38 -12.91
N GLU A 88 -4.03 26.15 -12.98
CA GLU A 88 -3.43 24.86 -12.61
C GLU A 88 -3.05 24.82 -11.14
N TYR A 89 -3.33 23.67 -10.52
CA TYR A 89 -2.98 23.34 -9.15
C TYR A 89 -2.29 22.00 -9.10
N THR A 90 -1.12 21.96 -8.48
CA THR A 90 -0.36 20.70 -8.31
C THR A 90 -0.19 20.42 -6.82
N ARG A 91 -0.41 19.17 -6.45
CA ARG A 91 -0.16 18.66 -5.10
C ARG A 91 0.75 17.44 -5.16
N LEU A 92 1.80 17.46 -4.34
CA LEU A 92 2.68 16.32 -4.09
C LEU A 92 2.37 15.77 -2.69
N HIS A 93 2.15 14.47 -2.62
CA HIS A 93 2.05 13.74 -1.37
C HIS A 93 3.16 12.70 -1.28
N ARG A 94 3.96 12.74 -0.21
CA ARG A 94 4.99 11.74 0.05
C ARG A 94 4.42 10.59 0.87
N VAL A 95 4.64 9.37 0.41
CA VAL A 95 4.29 8.13 1.11
C VAL A 95 5.54 7.62 1.83
N THR A 96 5.46 7.50 3.14
CA THR A 96 6.58 7.07 3.99
C THR A 96 6.38 5.69 4.60
N GLU A 97 5.14 5.24 4.69
CA GLU A 97 4.79 3.94 5.25
C GLU A 97 4.07 3.10 4.20
N LEU A 98 4.58 1.91 3.96
CA LEU A 98 3.95 0.93 3.08
C LEU A 98 3.42 -0.22 3.94
N LYS A 99 2.11 -0.39 3.92
CA LYS A 99 1.36 -1.47 4.59
C LYS A 99 0.79 -2.42 3.53
N SER A 100 0.20 -3.50 3.95
CA SER A 100 -0.49 -4.43 3.06
C SER A 100 -1.89 -4.70 3.61
N ASN A 101 -2.83 -3.79 3.35
CA ASN A 101 -4.23 -3.96 3.73
C ASN A 101 -5.16 -3.76 2.52
N LEU A 102 -5.43 -4.86 1.82
CA LEU A 102 -6.32 -4.84 0.65
C LEU A 102 -7.78 -4.51 1.00
N GLY A 103 -8.19 -4.68 2.25
CA GLY A 103 -9.49 -4.26 2.74
C GLY A 103 -9.66 -2.74 2.60
N ILE A 104 -8.67 -1.96 3.07
CA ILE A 104 -8.67 -0.50 2.92
C ILE A 104 -8.64 -0.09 1.44
N VAL A 105 -7.86 -0.78 0.60
CA VAL A 105 -7.85 -0.54 -0.85
C VAL A 105 -9.25 -0.74 -1.46
N SER A 106 -9.97 -1.79 -1.05
CA SER A 106 -11.34 -2.07 -1.50
C SER A 106 -12.33 -1.00 -1.03
N GLU A 107 -12.19 -0.51 0.21
CA GLU A 107 -13.02 0.55 0.75
C GLU A 107 -12.74 1.90 0.05
N ALA A 108 -11.48 2.25 -0.20
CA ALA A 108 -11.10 3.43 -0.98
C ALA A 108 -11.67 3.38 -2.41
N ASN A 109 -11.66 2.21 -3.04
CA ASN A 109 -12.28 2.01 -4.34
C ASN A 109 -13.82 2.10 -4.28
N THR A 110 -14.45 1.65 -3.19
CA THR A 110 -15.89 1.84 -2.97
C THR A 110 -16.23 3.32 -2.79
N LEU A 111 -15.40 4.06 -2.04
CA LEU A 111 -15.55 5.51 -1.88
C LEU A 111 -15.46 6.24 -3.23
N SER A 112 -14.50 5.88 -4.08
CA SER A 112 -14.38 6.47 -5.42
C SER A 112 -15.61 6.22 -6.29
N ARG A 113 -16.28 5.07 -6.15
CA ARG A 113 -17.53 4.76 -6.86
C ARG A 113 -18.70 5.60 -6.34
N LYS A 114 -18.81 5.83 -5.03
CA LYS A 114 -19.83 6.74 -4.45
C LYS A 114 -19.66 8.16 -4.98
N ILE A 115 -18.41 8.62 -5.11
CA ILE A 115 -18.09 9.93 -5.71
C ILE A 115 -18.53 9.96 -7.18
N ALA A 116 -18.22 8.90 -7.95
CA ALA A 116 -18.62 8.80 -9.35
C ALA A 116 -20.15 8.76 -9.54
N ALA A 117 -20.89 8.25 -8.55
CA ALA A 117 -22.36 8.29 -8.52
C ALA A 117 -22.93 9.63 -8.04
N HIS A 118 -22.08 10.64 -7.75
CA HIS A 118 -22.45 11.94 -7.19
C HIS A 118 -23.18 11.86 -5.82
N GLU A 119 -22.91 10.79 -5.05
CA GLU A 119 -23.52 10.58 -3.74
C GLU A 119 -22.82 11.36 -2.62
N LEU A 120 -21.59 11.83 -2.84
CA LEU A 120 -20.75 12.47 -1.83
C LEU A 120 -20.23 13.83 -2.28
N SER A 121 -20.40 14.83 -1.42
CA SER A 121 -19.69 16.10 -1.57
C SER A 121 -18.19 15.93 -1.22
N PRO A 122 -17.31 16.87 -1.63
CA PRO A 122 -15.89 16.83 -1.22
C PRO A 122 -15.68 16.78 0.31
N ASN A 123 -16.54 17.46 1.09
CA ASN A 123 -16.45 17.43 2.54
C ASN A 123 -16.83 16.05 3.13
N ASP A 124 -17.89 15.43 2.60
CA ASP A 124 -18.32 14.11 3.05
C ASP A 124 -17.28 13.05 2.69
N ALA A 125 -16.67 13.16 1.49
CA ALA A 125 -15.60 12.29 1.08
C ALA A 125 -14.34 12.41 1.98
N LEU A 126 -13.97 13.63 2.41
CA LEU A 126 -12.89 13.84 3.37
C LEU A 126 -13.20 13.19 4.73
N ASN A 127 -14.44 13.27 5.22
CA ASN A 127 -14.84 12.61 6.45
C ASN A 127 -14.72 11.08 6.33
N GLU A 128 -15.17 10.50 5.22
CA GLU A 128 -15.01 9.05 4.96
C GLU A 128 -13.53 8.64 4.90
N ILE A 129 -12.66 9.45 4.26
CA ILE A 129 -11.22 9.23 4.23
C ILE A 129 -10.63 9.25 5.64
N ASP A 130 -11.05 10.18 6.49
CA ASP A 130 -10.59 10.25 7.88
C ASP A 130 -11.02 9.04 8.70
N ILE A 131 -12.23 8.52 8.48
CA ILE A 131 -12.70 7.29 9.09
C ILE A 131 -11.81 6.12 8.67
N LEU A 132 -11.51 6.00 7.37
CA LEU A 132 -10.64 4.93 6.85
C LEU A 132 -9.20 5.03 7.40
N ASN A 133 -8.67 6.24 7.56
CA ASN A 133 -7.34 6.48 8.13
C ASN A 133 -7.23 6.03 9.61
N ARG A 134 -8.33 6.12 10.36
CA ARG A 134 -8.37 5.74 11.80
C ARG A 134 -8.73 4.28 12.01
N LYS A 135 -9.01 3.55 10.95
CA LYS A 135 -9.43 2.16 11.05
C LYS A 135 -8.27 1.30 11.56
N GLU A 136 -8.51 0.62 12.67
CA GLU A 136 -7.55 -0.32 13.26
C GLU A 136 -7.28 -1.51 12.31
N PRO A 137 -6.14 -2.19 12.47
CA PRO A 137 -5.85 -3.42 11.74
C PRO A 137 -7.00 -4.42 11.89
N THR A 138 -7.35 -5.09 10.79
CA THR A 138 -8.49 -6.02 10.77
C THR A 138 -8.25 -7.25 11.65
N TYR A 139 -6.99 -7.64 11.82
CA TYR A 139 -6.59 -8.83 12.57
C TYR A 139 -5.64 -8.48 13.72
N SER A 140 -5.77 -9.20 14.82
CA SER A 140 -4.85 -9.12 15.93
C SER A 140 -3.52 -9.82 15.58
N PRO A 141 -2.39 -9.45 16.21
CA PRO A 141 -1.10 -10.12 15.97
C PRO A 141 -1.14 -11.63 16.22
N VAL A 142 -1.99 -12.08 17.16
CA VAL A 142 -2.16 -13.52 17.44
C VAL A 142 -2.85 -14.23 16.28
N GLU A 143 -3.89 -13.63 15.70
CA GLU A 143 -4.57 -14.18 14.52
C GLU A 143 -3.63 -14.24 13.33
N GLU A 144 -2.80 -13.23 13.10
CA GLU A 144 -1.79 -13.22 12.04
C GLU A 144 -0.76 -14.34 12.23
N ILE A 145 -0.26 -14.56 13.46
CA ILE A 145 0.70 -15.63 13.77
C ILE A 145 0.09 -17.00 13.53
N LEU A 146 -1.15 -17.23 13.97
CA LEU A 146 -1.84 -18.50 13.76
C LEU A 146 -2.11 -18.73 12.27
N ALA A 147 -2.55 -17.71 11.56
CA ALA A 147 -2.75 -17.78 10.11
C ALA A 147 -1.45 -18.10 9.37
N ALA A 148 -0.33 -17.47 9.76
CA ALA A 148 0.98 -17.76 9.19
C ALA A 148 1.39 -19.22 9.39
N GLY A 149 1.19 -19.77 10.60
CA GLY A 149 1.43 -21.18 10.87
C GLY A 149 0.60 -22.11 10.00
N LEU A 150 -0.70 -21.84 9.85
CA LEU A 150 -1.59 -22.60 8.98
C LEU A 150 -1.16 -22.53 7.50
N ILE A 151 -0.82 -21.33 7.02
CA ILE A 151 -0.32 -21.15 5.64
C ILE A 151 0.92 -22.00 5.42
N CYS A 152 1.90 -21.97 6.31
CA CYS A 152 3.13 -22.75 6.20
C CYS A 152 2.85 -24.25 6.22
N ALA A 153 1.95 -24.73 7.07
CA ALA A 153 1.51 -26.12 7.09
C ALA A 153 0.90 -26.56 5.73
N PHE A 154 0.03 -25.72 5.15
CA PHE A 154 -0.56 -26.04 3.83
C PHE A 154 0.46 -25.99 2.69
N PHE A 155 1.45 -25.10 2.75
CA PHE A 155 2.54 -25.11 1.75
C PHE A 155 3.36 -26.40 1.79
N THR A 156 3.49 -27.05 2.96
CA THR A 156 4.14 -28.36 3.05
C THR A 156 3.44 -29.42 2.19
N ILE A 157 2.11 -29.40 2.14
CA ILE A 157 1.34 -30.29 1.24
C ILE A 157 1.65 -29.99 -0.22
N LEU A 158 1.74 -28.71 -0.59
CA LEU A 158 2.07 -28.28 -1.94
C LEU A 158 3.47 -28.74 -2.37
N PHE A 159 4.40 -28.78 -1.44
CA PHE A 159 5.79 -29.24 -1.66
C PHE A 159 5.97 -30.74 -1.44
N LEU A 160 4.87 -31.50 -1.32
CA LEU A 160 4.85 -32.96 -1.18
C LEU A 160 5.57 -33.48 0.09
N GLY A 161 5.55 -32.66 1.17
CA GLY A 161 6.09 -33.04 2.46
C GLY A 161 5.20 -34.03 3.22
N SER A 162 5.78 -34.67 4.22
CA SER A 162 5.09 -35.62 5.09
C SER A 162 4.17 -34.93 6.09
N PHE A 163 3.37 -35.72 6.79
CA PHE A 163 2.54 -35.18 7.89
C PHE A 163 3.39 -34.64 9.07
N ALA A 164 4.55 -35.25 9.31
CA ALA A 164 5.50 -34.77 10.30
C ALA A 164 6.09 -33.40 9.90
N ASP A 165 6.45 -33.24 8.63
CA ASP A 165 6.93 -31.97 8.08
C ASP A 165 5.86 -30.88 8.15
N LEU A 166 4.58 -31.22 7.90
CA LEU A 166 3.46 -30.30 7.99
C LEU A 166 3.33 -29.68 9.39
N ILE A 167 3.38 -30.52 10.44
CA ILE A 167 3.31 -30.04 11.81
C ILE A 167 4.52 -29.17 12.15
N ALA A 168 5.72 -29.62 11.78
CA ALA A 168 6.96 -28.89 12.00
C ALA A 168 6.92 -27.51 11.31
N ALA A 169 6.58 -27.48 10.02
CA ALA A 169 6.51 -26.24 9.24
C ALA A 169 5.44 -25.29 9.76
N GLY A 170 4.28 -25.79 10.21
CA GLY A 170 3.23 -25.00 10.82
C GLY A 170 3.71 -24.28 12.10
N ILE A 171 4.37 -25.02 12.99
CA ILE A 171 4.93 -24.46 14.22
C ILE A 171 6.02 -23.45 13.88
N LEU A 172 6.98 -23.80 12.99
CA LEU A 172 8.08 -22.91 12.63
C LEU A 172 7.62 -21.66 11.89
N GLY A 173 6.60 -21.79 11.03
CA GLY A 173 5.98 -20.65 10.36
C GLY A 173 5.35 -19.66 11.34
N ALA A 174 4.61 -20.17 12.34
CA ALA A 174 4.04 -19.34 13.39
C ALA A 174 5.13 -18.65 14.22
N VAL A 175 6.15 -19.40 14.68
CA VAL A 175 7.27 -18.83 15.44
C VAL A 175 8.07 -17.83 14.60
N GLY A 176 8.39 -18.16 13.37
CA GLY A 176 9.11 -17.28 12.45
C GLY A 176 8.36 -15.97 12.19
N TYR A 177 7.05 -16.04 11.99
CA TYR A 177 6.22 -14.82 11.82
C TYR A 177 6.14 -13.99 13.11
N ALA A 178 6.08 -14.63 14.27
CA ALA A 178 6.15 -13.93 15.57
C ALA A 178 7.49 -13.22 15.73
N VAL A 179 8.61 -13.87 15.38
CA VAL A 179 9.95 -13.25 15.38
C VAL A 179 10.02 -12.08 14.39
N PHE A 180 9.44 -12.22 13.20
CA PHE A 180 9.33 -11.14 12.21
C PHE A 180 8.61 -9.93 12.79
N LEU A 181 7.40 -10.10 13.34
CA LEU A 181 6.60 -9.01 13.92
C LEU A 181 7.34 -8.31 15.07
N TYR A 182 7.97 -9.09 15.94
CA TYR A 182 8.73 -8.54 17.06
C TYR A 182 9.96 -7.76 16.58
N SER A 183 10.73 -8.34 15.64
CA SER A 183 11.92 -7.68 15.06
C SER A 183 11.53 -6.41 14.33
N LEU A 184 10.44 -6.43 13.58
CA LEU A 184 9.93 -5.26 12.86
C LEU A 184 9.58 -4.11 13.83
N LYS A 185 8.96 -4.44 14.97
CA LYS A 185 8.61 -3.46 16.01
C LYS A 185 9.86 -2.82 16.67
N VAL A 186 10.94 -3.58 16.81
CA VAL A 186 12.17 -3.12 17.50
C VAL A 186 13.11 -2.38 16.53
N ILE A 187 13.34 -2.97 15.35
CA ILE A 187 14.35 -2.49 14.38
C ILE A 187 13.73 -1.49 13.39
N ASN A 188 12.43 -1.61 13.11
CA ASN A 188 11.68 -0.82 12.14
C ASN A 188 12.29 -0.84 10.71
N ILE A 189 13.00 -1.90 10.36
CA ILE A 189 13.57 -2.13 9.03
C ILE A 189 13.15 -3.53 8.58
N ARG A 190 12.34 -3.60 7.53
CA ARG A 190 11.66 -4.80 7.08
C ARG A 190 12.61 -5.93 6.71
N PHE A 191 13.58 -5.70 5.82
CA PHE A 191 14.47 -6.74 5.32
C PHE A 191 15.39 -7.33 6.42
N PHE A 192 15.79 -6.55 7.42
CA PHE A 192 16.50 -7.08 8.60
C PHE A 192 15.61 -7.98 9.46
N SER A 193 14.34 -7.62 9.57
CA SER A 193 13.37 -8.44 10.31
C SER A 193 13.10 -9.77 9.60
N GLU A 194 13.05 -9.77 8.27
CA GLU A 194 12.92 -10.97 7.43
C GLU A 194 14.18 -11.86 7.51
N LEU A 195 15.37 -11.26 7.54
CA LEU A 195 16.63 -11.98 7.75
C LEU A 195 16.66 -12.69 9.11
N ILE A 196 16.31 -11.98 10.19
CA ILE A 196 16.31 -12.54 11.54
C ILE A 196 15.26 -13.66 11.66
N ALA A 197 14.08 -13.45 11.10
CA ALA A 197 13.02 -14.44 11.13
C ALA A 197 13.40 -15.71 10.35
N SER A 198 13.96 -15.57 9.15
CA SER A 198 14.38 -16.71 8.32
C SER A 198 15.57 -17.45 8.94
N PHE A 199 16.52 -16.73 9.56
CA PHE A 199 17.58 -17.34 10.36
C PHE A 199 17.01 -18.17 11.52
N ALA A 200 16.04 -17.60 12.28
CA ALA A 200 15.41 -18.31 13.40
C ALA A 200 14.66 -19.56 12.91
N ILE A 201 13.92 -19.48 11.79
CA ILE A 201 13.24 -20.61 11.19
C ILE A 201 14.23 -21.72 10.85
N ALA A 202 15.31 -21.39 10.14
CA ALA A 202 16.30 -22.38 9.73
C ALA A 202 17.02 -23.02 10.92
N TRP A 203 17.40 -22.22 11.92
CA TRP A 203 18.01 -22.73 13.14
C TRP A 203 17.10 -23.68 13.90
N LEU A 204 15.84 -23.31 14.10
CA LEU A 204 14.87 -24.16 14.76
C LEU A 204 14.54 -25.43 13.94
N ALA A 205 14.55 -25.36 12.59
CA ALA A 205 14.35 -26.54 11.75
C ALA A 205 15.48 -27.56 11.94
N VAL A 206 16.74 -27.10 12.02
CA VAL A 206 17.89 -27.96 12.32
C VAL A 206 17.73 -28.58 13.72
N PHE A 207 17.31 -27.79 14.69
CA PHE A 207 17.08 -28.28 16.05
C PHE A 207 15.97 -29.34 16.10
N LEU A 208 14.85 -29.16 15.41
CA LEU A 208 13.79 -30.15 15.31
C LEU A 208 14.27 -31.43 14.63
N ARG A 209 15.06 -31.31 13.58
CA ARG A 209 15.71 -32.45 12.90
C ARG A 209 16.60 -33.23 13.83
N PHE A 210 17.38 -32.55 14.69
CA PHE A 210 18.21 -33.21 15.70
C PHE A 210 17.37 -33.97 16.74
N LEU A 211 16.17 -33.53 17.05
CA LEU A 211 15.21 -34.24 17.90
C LEU A 211 14.45 -35.37 17.20
N GLY A 212 14.70 -35.61 15.92
CA GLY A 212 13.99 -36.62 15.12
C GLY A 212 12.57 -36.18 14.71
N ILE A 213 12.27 -34.89 14.70
CA ILE A 213 10.97 -34.34 14.30
C ILE A 213 11.08 -33.82 12.87
N GLY A 214 10.21 -34.33 11.99
CA GLY A 214 10.19 -34.04 10.56
C GLY A 214 11.11 -34.94 9.73
N ASP A 215 10.73 -35.18 8.49
CA ASP A 215 11.40 -36.11 7.57
C ASP A 215 12.38 -35.37 6.64
N ASP A 216 11.94 -34.25 6.03
CA ASP A 216 12.75 -33.44 5.11
C ASP A 216 12.90 -31.99 5.58
N ILE A 217 14.13 -31.65 6.06
CA ILE A 217 14.47 -30.30 6.54
C ILE A 217 14.30 -29.24 5.46
N ASN A 218 14.54 -29.56 4.17
CA ASN A 218 14.43 -28.58 3.10
C ASN A 218 12.98 -28.19 2.87
N ILE A 219 12.08 -29.17 2.90
CA ILE A 219 10.63 -28.94 2.79
C ILE A 219 10.13 -28.15 3.99
N ILE A 220 10.57 -28.49 5.19
CA ILE A 220 10.21 -27.78 6.41
C ILE A 220 10.62 -26.31 6.32
N ILE A 221 11.89 -26.01 6.00
CA ILE A 221 12.37 -24.64 5.89
C ILE A 221 11.66 -23.90 4.77
N LEU A 222 11.57 -24.50 3.58
CA LEU A 222 10.93 -23.88 2.41
C LEU A 222 9.48 -23.51 2.72
N SER A 223 8.72 -24.39 3.32
CA SER A 223 7.33 -24.15 3.72
C SER A 223 7.21 -23.06 4.79
N SER A 224 8.11 -23.09 5.79
CA SER A 224 8.05 -22.17 6.92
C SER A 224 8.39 -20.72 6.56
N VAL A 225 9.20 -20.47 5.53
CA VAL A 225 9.53 -19.12 5.08
C VAL A 225 8.49 -18.51 4.13
N MET A 226 7.50 -19.29 3.66
CA MET A 226 6.55 -18.85 2.63
C MET A 226 5.75 -17.60 3.00
N THR A 227 5.46 -17.37 4.27
CA THR A 227 4.79 -16.17 4.75
C THR A 227 5.67 -14.91 4.70
N LEU A 228 6.98 -15.08 4.63
CA LEU A 228 7.95 -13.98 4.48
C LEU A 228 8.22 -13.64 3.02
N VAL A 229 7.98 -14.56 2.09
CA VAL A 229 8.27 -14.38 0.66
C VAL A 229 7.43 -13.23 0.08
N PRO A 230 8.06 -12.27 -0.63
CA PRO A 230 7.42 -11.06 -1.11
C PRO A 230 6.60 -11.28 -2.41
N GLY A 231 5.73 -12.30 -2.43
CA GLY A 231 4.99 -12.71 -3.62
C GLY A 231 4.10 -11.62 -4.21
N LYS A 232 3.41 -10.86 -3.34
CA LYS A 232 2.57 -9.73 -3.76
C LYS A 232 3.42 -8.62 -4.43
N ALA A 233 4.57 -8.29 -3.85
CA ALA A 233 5.46 -7.28 -4.40
C ALA A 233 6.00 -7.70 -5.78
N ILE A 234 6.40 -8.96 -5.93
CA ILE A 234 6.85 -9.51 -7.22
C ILE A 234 5.74 -9.38 -8.26
N THR A 235 4.52 -9.82 -7.93
CA THR A 235 3.38 -9.78 -8.85
C THR A 235 3.01 -8.34 -9.24
N ASN A 236 2.95 -7.43 -8.27
CA ASN A 236 2.64 -6.02 -8.52
C ASN A 236 3.73 -5.35 -9.36
N GLY A 237 5.01 -5.59 -9.02
CA GLY A 237 6.12 -5.02 -9.78
C GLY A 237 6.14 -5.46 -11.24
N ILE A 238 5.89 -6.75 -11.52
CA ILE A 238 5.76 -7.27 -12.89
C ILE A 238 4.57 -6.61 -13.59
N ARG A 239 3.42 -6.49 -12.92
CA ARG A 239 2.22 -5.87 -13.49
C ARG A 239 2.44 -4.39 -13.80
N ASP A 240 3.10 -3.64 -12.93
CA ASP A 240 3.45 -2.24 -13.17
C ASP A 240 4.38 -2.11 -14.39
N LEU A 241 5.38 -2.98 -14.55
CA LEU A 241 6.23 -3.01 -15.75
C LEU A 241 5.42 -3.28 -17.03
N MET A 242 4.50 -4.24 -16.98
CA MET A 242 3.62 -4.56 -18.12
C MET A 242 2.68 -3.39 -18.48
N ALA A 243 2.29 -2.60 -17.47
CA ALA A 243 1.49 -1.39 -17.66
C ALA A 243 2.33 -0.14 -18.02
N SER A 244 3.63 -0.30 -18.30
CA SER A 244 4.58 0.77 -18.62
C SER A 244 4.88 1.74 -17.47
N HIS A 245 4.55 1.39 -16.23
CA HIS A 245 4.95 2.13 -15.02
C HIS A 245 6.35 1.68 -14.56
N PHE A 246 7.37 1.93 -15.39
CA PHE A 246 8.71 1.37 -15.19
C PHE A 246 9.36 1.78 -13.87
N ILE A 247 9.22 3.03 -13.44
CA ILE A 247 9.83 3.52 -12.17
C ILE A 247 9.20 2.78 -10.98
N SER A 248 7.89 2.66 -10.95
CA SER A 248 7.17 1.92 -9.91
C SER A 248 7.55 0.44 -9.93
N GLY A 249 7.44 -0.20 -11.10
CA GLY A 249 7.72 -1.63 -11.24
C GLY A 249 9.13 -2.02 -10.82
N VAL A 250 10.15 -1.25 -11.25
CA VAL A 250 11.55 -1.48 -10.84
C VAL A 250 11.73 -1.27 -9.34
N SER A 251 11.14 -0.21 -8.76
CA SER A 251 11.23 0.05 -7.32
C SER A 251 10.64 -1.08 -6.48
N VAL A 252 9.44 -1.57 -6.86
CA VAL A 252 8.74 -2.66 -6.15
C VAL A 252 9.52 -3.98 -6.30
N LEU A 253 10.08 -4.26 -7.49
CA LEU A 253 10.89 -5.46 -7.69
C LEU A 253 12.22 -5.39 -6.93
N ALA A 254 12.84 -4.22 -6.83
CA ALA A 254 14.06 -4.03 -6.04
C ALA A 254 13.82 -4.33 -4.55
N ASP A 255 12.70 -3.83 -3.99
CA ASP A 255 12.27 -4.16 -2.61
C ASP A 255 12.05 -5.68 -2.44
N ALA A 256 11.36 -6.30 -3.39
CA ALA A 256 11.13 -7.75 -3.38
C ALA A 256 12.44 -8.56 -3.46
N LEU A 257 13.41 -8.14 -4.26
CA LEU A 257 14.72 -8.79 -4.37
C LEU A 257 15.54 -8.65 -3.09
N LEU A 258 15.51 -7.48 -2.45
CA LEU A 258 16.18 -7.26 -1.16
C LEU A 258 15.58 -8.17 -0.08
N THR A 259 14.25 -8.27 -0.02
CA THR A 259 13.53 -9.17 0.90
C THR A 259 13.90 -10.65 0.63
N ALA A 260 13.82 -11.10 -0.62
CA ALA A 260 14.17 -12.48 -0.98
C ALA A 260 15.64 -12.79 -0.68
N GLY A 261 16.54 -11.83 -0.95
CA GLY A 261 17.95 -11.93 -0.60
C GLY A 261 18.19 -12.04 0.91
N ALA A 262 17.49 -11.23 1.71
CA ALA A 262 17.55 -11.28 3.18
C ALA A 262 17.12 -12.64 3.72
N ILE A 263 16.01 -13.20 3.21
CA ILE A 263 15.54 -14.55 3.57
C ILE A 263 16.58 -15.60 3.20
N GLY A 264 17.11 -15.55 1.98
CA GLY A 264 18.14 -16.47 1.51
C GLY A 264 19.40 -16.43 2.35
N VAL A 265 19.91 -15.23 2.68
CA VAL A 265 21.09 -15.04 3.55
C VAL A 265 20.81 -15.56 4.97
N GLY A 266 19.61 -15.29 5.54
CA GLY A 266 19.26 -15.78 6.87
C GLY A 266 19.31 -17.31 6.94
N VAL A 267 18.71 -18.00 5.97
CA VAL A 267 18.74 -19.47 5.88
C VAL A 267 20.18 -19.99 5.61
N ALA A 268 20.88 -19.41 4.62
CA ALA A 268 22.21 -19.86 4.24
C ALA A 268 23.23 -19.71 5.38
N THR A 269 23.10 -18.68 6.22
CA THR A 269 23.98 -18.47 7.39
C THR A 269 23.92 -19.66 8.34
N VAL A 270 22.74 -20.24 8.57
CA VAL A 270 22.62 -21.42 9.44
C VAL A 270 23.36 -22.61 8.85
N PHE A 271 23.17 -22.89 7.55
CA PHE A 271 23.85 -24.00 6.89
C PHE A 271 25.37 -23.82 6.73
N SER A 272 25.88 -22.60 6.85
CA SER A 272 27.34 -22.34 6.85
C SER A 272 28.00 -22.53 8.22
N ILE A 273 27.23 -22.61 9.29
CA ILE A 273 27.72 -22.78 10.67
C ILE A 273 27.70 -24.24 11.09
N ILE A 274 26.81 -25.04 10.48
CA ILE A 274 26.62 -26.46 10.76
C ILE A 274 27.41 -27.34 9.80
#